data_0c8437256900237e6d995f1a01b3cd95
#
_entry.id   0c8437256900237e6d995f1a01b3cd95
#
_cell.length_a   1.000
_cell.length_b   1.000
_cell.length_c   1.000
_cell.angle_alpha   90.00
_cell.angle_beta   90.00
_cell.angle_gamma   90.00
#
_symmetry.space_group_name_H-M   'P 1'
#
loop_
_entity.id
_entity.type
_entity.pdbx_description
1 polymer ?
#
loop_
_entity_poly.entity_id
_entity_poly.type
_entity_poly.pdbx_seq_one_letter_code
_entity_poly.pdbx_strand_id
1 'polypeptide(L)'
;IGELKSRFGIDAVPVTSGSAARLERGLPLAQTLFDAYPFTVVSLDYIKAEKRREGFAKACPDFVIVDEAHSCVGTHKGKQQRFELLSGLARDLERRIILLTATPHSGDEEAFARLLSLIEPDFGLMNFEDARYRERLSRHFVQRRRIDLVSGEWDENRAFPKHETTEFPYKLNKAHLDFQEAVLDYCFGIVSKVGGGQRDRRLAFWGTLALMRCVGSSPAAALSALRNRISNEADRLEPQIYDEDGDDEDAVDLEPNTIFDTDPALVALVEKAQTLVGAPDPKLAALIDV
;
A
#
# COMPACT_ATOMS: atom_id res chain seq x y z
N ILE A 1 4.19 7.72 8.85
CA ILE A 1 4.36 9.16 9.21
C ILE A 1 4.44 9.31 10.72
N GLY A 2 3.47 8.77 11.49
CA GLY A 2 3.50 8.84 12.96
C GLY A 2 4.81 8.33 13.57
N GLU A 3 5.35 7.22 13.08
CA GLU A 3 6.63 6.68 13.53
C GLU A 3 7.84 7.55 13.15
N LEU A 4 7.83 8.16 11.97
CA LEU A 4 8.88 9.11 11.58
C LEU A 4 8.95 10.28 12.57
N LYS A 5 7.78 10.80 12.97
CA LYS A 5 7.71 11.86 13.96
C LYS A 5 8.11 11.39 15.36
N SER A 6 7.54 10.29 15.85
CA SER A 6 7.73 9.86 17.24
C SER A 6 9.11 9.27 17.51
N ARG A 7 9.71 8.58 16.52
CA ARG A 7 11.01 7.89 16.69
C ARG A 7 12.19 8.72 16.20
N PHE A 8 12.00 9.54 15.16
CA PHE A 8 13.08 10.26 14.49
C PHE A 8 12.92 11.78 14.54
N GLY A 9 11.81 12.30 15.06
CA GLY A 9 11.53 13.74 15.09
C GLY A 9 11.30 14.36 13.70
N ILE A 10 11.00 13.53 12.68
CA ILE A 10 10.81 13.96 11.31
C ILE A 10 9.32 14.22 11.04
N ASP A 11 8.97 15.47 10.76
CA ASP A 11 7.63 15.87 10.32
C ASP A 11 7.52 15.68 8.80
N ALA A 12 7.14 14.47 8.37
CA ALA A 12 6.95 14.16 6.96
C ALA A 12 5.52 14.45 6.48
N VAL A 13 5.39 14.96 5.26
CA VAL A 13 4.10 15.30 4.64
C VAL A 13 3.67 14.19 3.67
N PRO A 14 2.43 13.67 3.79
CA PRO A 14 1.91 12.68 2.84
C PRO A 14 1.51 13.34 1.51
N VAL A 15 2.09 12.85 0.42
CA VAL A 15 1.81 13.29 -0.95
C VAL A 15 1.13 12.15 -1.71
N THR A 16 -0.17 12.30 -1.89
CA THR A 16 -1.04 11.36 -2.61
C THR A 16 -1.82 12.11 -3.69
N SER A 17 -2.55 11.40 -4.53
CA SER A 17 -3.46 12.03 -5.50
C SER A 17 -4.47 12.97 -4.85
N GLY A 18 -4.94 12.66 -3.64
CA GLY A 18 -5.90 13.48 -2.90
C GLY A 18 -5.30 14.67 -2.16
N SER A 19 -4.02 14.62 -1.75
CA SER A 19 -3.40 15.69 -0.96
C SER A 19 -2.55 16.67 -1.78
N ALA A 20 -2.01 16.23 -2.92
CA ALA A 20 -1.04 17.01 -3.70
C ALA A 20 -1.58 18.36 -4.16
N ALA A 21 -2.77 18.41 -4.78
CA ALA A 21 -3.36 19.66 -5.25
C ALA A 21 -3.63 20.65 -4.11
N ARG A 22 -3.96 20.18 -2.92
CA ARG A 22 -4.14 21.04 -1.73
C ARG A 22 -2.81 21.61 -1.24
N LEU A 23 -1.75 20.79 -1.25
CA LEU A 23 -0.42 21.21 -0.84
C LEU A 23 0.18 22.22 -1.82
N GLU A 24 -0.06 22.06 -3.11
CA GLU A 24 0.44 22.94 -4.18
C GLU A 24 -0.26 24.30 -4.20
N ARG A 25 -1.55 24.39 -3.86
CA ARG A 25 -2.33 25.65 -3.91
C ARG A 25 -1.75 26.80 -3.06
N GLY A 26 -1.01 26.48 -2.03
CA GLY A 26 -0.40 27.47 -1.14
C GLY A 26 1.02 27.90 -1.53
N LEU A 27 1.59 27.32 -2.60
CA LEU A 27 2.98 27.54 -2.96
C LEU A 27 3.14 28.67 -3.99
N PRO A 28 4.24 29.46 -3.93
CA PRO A 28 4.63 30.35 -4.99
C PRO A 28 4.85 29.61 -6.32
N LEU A 29 4.56 30.24 -7.46
CA LEU A 29 4.68 29.64 -8.81
C LEU A 29 6.08 29.07 -9.14
N ALA A 30 7.13 29.55 -8.48
CA ALA A 30 8.51 29.12 -8.71
C ALA A 30 8.96 28.01 -7.75
N GLN A 31 8.11 27.58 -6.81
CA GLN A 31 8.47 26.61 -5.78
C GLN A 31 7.71 25.30 -6.02
N THR A 32 8.46 24.19 -6.05
CA THR A 32 7.85 22.85 -6.10
C THR A 32 7.38 22.40 -4.71
N LEU A 33 6.52 21.40 -4.67
CA LEU A 33 6.08 20.77 -3.44
C LEU A 33 7.28 20.21 -2.63
N PHE A 34 8.28 19.68 -3.30
CA PHE A 34 9.47 19.07 -2.68
C PHE A 34 10.46 20.12 -2.18
N ASP A 35 10.45 21.34 -2.73
CA ASP A 35 11.21 22.47 -2.16
C ASP A 35 10.56 22.99 -0.87
N ALA A 36 9.23 22.98 -0.82
CA ALA A 36 8.49 23.46 0.34
C ALA A 36 8.48 22.47 1.50
N TYR A 37 8.46 21.17 1.19
CA TYR A 37 8.38 20.08 2.16
C TYR A 37 9.57 19.13 1.99
N PRO A 38 10.67 19.34 2.74
CA PRO A 38 11.90 18.56 2.57
C PRO A 38 11.77 17.09 2.95
N PHE A 39 10.76 16.74 3.76
CA PHE A 39 10.44 15.37 4.12
C PHE A 39 9.04 15.02 3.66
N THR A 40 8.95 14.14 2.67
CA THR A 40 7.68 13.70 2.10
C THR A 40 7.57 12.18 2.06
N VAL A 41 6.36 11.66 2.28
CA VAL A 41 6.01 10.26 1.99
C VAL A 41 5.10 10.28 0.77
N VAL A 42 5.62 9.83 -0.36
CA VAL A 42 5.00 9.98 -1.67
C VAL A 42 4.43 8.65 -2.14
N SER A 43 3.16 8.64 -2.58
CA SER A 43 2.58 7.44 -3.21
C SER A 43 3.22 7.21 -4.58
N LEU A 44 3.74 6.00 -4.82
CA LEU A 44 4.26 5.59 -6.12
C LEU A 44 3.21 5.68 -7.21
N ASP A 45 1.95 5.36 -6.90
CA ASP A 45 0.85 5.44 -7.85
C ASP A 45 0.52 6.88 -8.26
N TYR A 46 0.75 7.83 -7.37
CA TYR A 46 0.60 9.25 -7.69
C TYR A 46 1.65 9.74 -8.69
N ILE A 47 2.91 9.30 -8.55
CA ILE A 47 4.04 9.81 -9.35
C ILE A 47 4.41 8.94 -10.56
N LYS A 48 3.90 7.68 -10.67
CA LYS A 48 4.19 6.80 -11.82
C LYS A 48 3.58 7.32 -13.13
N ALA A 49 2.50 8.10 -13.05
CA ALA A 49 1.81 8.66 -14.20
C ALA A 49 2.74 9.52 -15.06
N GLU A 50 2.74 9.29 -16.36
CA GLU A 50 3.66 9.93 -17.33
C GLU A 50 3.71 11.46 -17.19
N LYS A 51 2.56 12.11 -17.03
CA LYS A 51 2.44 13.56 -16.86
C LYS A 51 3.13 14.10 -15.60
N ARG A 52 3.33 13.27 -14.56
CA ARG A 52 3.93 13.68 -13.28
C ARG A 52 5.36 13.21 -13.13
N ARG A 53 5.72 12.12 -13.80
CA ARG A 53 7.02 11.46 -13.71
C ARG A 53 8.20 12.40 -13.99
N GLU A 54 8.12 13.17 -15.07
CA GLU A 54 9.19 14.12 -15.42
C GLU A 54 9.31 15.26 -14.41
N GLY A 55 8.17 15.81 -13.96
CA GLY A 55 8.16 16.88 -12.96
C GLY A 55 8.71 16.37 -11.62
N PHE A 56 8.29 15.18 -11.21
CA PHE A 56 8.81 14.55 -10.01
C PHE A 56 10.31 14.25 -10.11
N ALA A 57 10.78 13.66 -11.21
CA ALA A 57 12.20 13.34 -11.39
C ALA A 57 13.11 14.57 -11.29
N LYS A 58 12.64 15.74 -11.74
CA LYS A 58 13.37 17.03 -11.65
C LYS A 58 13.38 17.61 -10.23
N ALA A 59 12.28 17.46 -9.50
CA ALA A 59 12.08 18.08 -8.19
C ALA A 59 12.38 17.10 -7.03
N CYS A 60 12.57 15.80 -7.32
CA CYS A 60 12.82 14.77 -6.33
C CYS A 60 14.13 15.04 -5.56
N PRO A 61 14.12 14.97 -4.23
CA PRO A 61 15.33 15.11 -3.41
C PRO A 61 16.45 14.11 -3.77
N ASP A 62 17.67 14.44 -3.40
CA ASP A 62 18.84 13.59 -3.66
C ASP A 62 18.86 12.29 -2.85
N PHE A 63 18.07 12.20 -1.78
CA PHE A 63 17.95 11.02 -0.95
C PHE A 63 16.54 10.45 -1.00
N VAL A 64 16.42 9.21 -1.49
CA VAL A 64 15.15 8.52 -1.71
C VAL A 64 15.16 7.15 -1.05
N ILE A 65 14.13 6.85 -0.29
CA ILE A 65 13.87 5.51 0.25
C ILE A 65 12.61 4.97 -0.44
N VAL A 66 12.73 3.80 -1.05
CA VAL A 66 11.63 3.09 -1.69
C VAL A 66 11.25 1.90 -0.83
N ASP A 67 10.09 1.97 -0.21
CA ASP A 67 9.54 0.86 0.57
C ASP A 67 8.76 -0.10 -0.33
N GLU A 68 8.74 -1.39 0.03
CA GLU A 68 8.15 -2.47 -0.75
C GLU A 68 8.62 -2.47 -2.23
N ALA A 69 9.92 -2.28 -2.43
CA ALA A 69 10.53 -2.12 -3.76
C ALA A 69 10.22 -3.29 -4.72
N HIS A 70 9.89 -4.48 -4.22
CA HIS A 70 9.44 -5.62 -5.03
C HIS A 70 8.15 -5.32 -5.81
N SER A 71 7.32 -4.40 -5.33
CA SER A 71 6.11 -3.96 -6.03
C SER A 71 6.40 -3.12 -7.28
N CYS A 72 7.65 -2.68 -7.46
CA CYS A 72 8.08 -1.87 -8.60
C CYS A 72 8.64 -2.69 -9.76
N VAL A 73 8.74 -4.01 -9.63
CA VAL A 73 9.30 -4.90 -10.66
C VAL A 73 8.30 -6.00 -11.01
N GLY A 74 8.22 -6.36 -12.29
CA GLY A 74 7.31 -7.36 -12.81
C GLY A 74 6.88 -7.03 -14.23
N THR A 75 6.04 -7.88 -14.81
CA THR A 75 5.62 -7.81 -16.21
C THR A 75 4.40 -6.93 -16.46
N HIS A 76 3.63 -6.62 -15.43
CA HIS A 76 2.41 -5.83 -15.53
C HIS A 76 2.69 -4.35 -15.80
N LYS A 77 1.81 -3.67 -16.52
CA LYS A 77 1.99 -2.28 -16.97
C LYS A 77 2.23 -1.31 -15.80
N GLY A 78 1.48 -1.42 -14.70
CA GLY A 78 1.66 -0.58 -13.52
C GLY A 78 3.03 -0.75 -12.87
N LYS A 79 3.50 -2.00 -12.73
CA LYS A 79 4.85 -2.31 -12.25
C LYS A 79 5.94 -1.82 -13.22
N GLN A 80 5.68 -1.89 -14.52
CA GLN A 80 6.59 -1.35 -15.52
C GLN A 80 6.72 0.17 -15.42
N GLN A 81 5.64 0.91 -15.21
CA GLN A 81 5.68 2.36 -15.02
C GLN A 81 6.44 2.76 -13.75
N ARG A 82 6.25 2.01 -12.64
CA ARG A 82 7.01 2.21 -11.40
C ARG A 82 8.50 1.91 -11.62
N PHE A 83 8.82 0.84 -12.34
CA PHE A 83 10.20 0.49 -12.69
C PHE A 83 10.87 1.56 -13.56
N GLU A 84 10.18 2.09 -14.57
CA GLU A 84 10.68 3.16 -15.43
C GLU A 84 10.95 4.45 -14.61
N LEU A 85 10.06 4.81 -13.69
CA LEU A 85 10.26 5.91 -12.77
C LEU A 85 11.53 5.71 -11.95
N LEU A 86 11.66 4.56 -11.27
CA LEU A 86 12.83 4.28 -10.41
C LEU A 86 14.12 4.18 -11.23
N SER A 87 14.09 3.59 -12.42
CA SER A 87 15.24 3.54 -13.34
C SER A 87 15.68 4.96 -13.75
N GLY A 88 14.71 5.85 -13.97
CA GLY A 88 15.01 7.27 -14.25
C GLY A 88 15.69 7.96 -13.07
N LEU A 89 15.22 7.72 -11.85
CA LEU A 89 15.82 8.28 -10.64
C LEU A 89 17.23 7.68 -10.37
N ALA A 90 17.41 6.37 -10.59
CA ALA A 90 18.66 5.66 -10.34
C ALA A 90 19.79 6.02 -11.32
N ARG A 91 19.47 6.58 -12.48
CA ARG A 91 20.47 7.07 -13.45
C ARG A 91 21.17 8.35 -13.01
N ASP A 92 20.59 9.08 -12.09
CA ASP A 92 21.19 10.29 -11.54
C ASP A 92 22.23 9.90 -10.48
N LEU A 93 23.51 10.07 -10.79
CA LEU A 93 24.64 9.66 -9.95
C LEU A 93 24.75 10.46 -8.65
N GLU A 94 24.19 11.64 -8.58
CA GLU A 94 24.14 12.45 -7.36
C GLU A 94 23.08 11.95 -6.38
N ARG A 95 22.10 11.21 -6.88
CA ARG A 95 20.99 10.69 -6.05
C ARG A 95 21.39 9.42 -5.30
N ARG A 96 20.95 9.33 -4.07
CA ARG A 96 21.15 8.15 -3.20
C ARG A 96 19.81 7.45 -3.01
N ILE A 97 19.72 6.20 -3.46
CA ILE A 97 18.49 5.40 -3.40
C ILE A 97 18.70 4.22 -2.48
N ILE A 98 17.79 4.03 -1.53
CA ILE A 98 17.68 2.83 -0.71
C ILE A 98 16.40 2.09 -1.10
N LEU A 99 16.55 0.82 -1.48
CA LEU A 99 15.42 -0.06 -1.78
C LEU A 99 15.18 -0.99 -0.59
N LEU A 100 13.99 -0.94 0.00
CA LEU A 100 13.59 -1.80 1.11
C LEU A 100 12.57 -2.82 0.61
N THR A 101 12.73 -4.08 0.99
CA THR A 101 11.75 -5.12 0.70
C THR A 101 11.90 -6.31 1.64
N ALA A 102 10.79 -6.89 2.07
CA ALA A 102 10.77 -8.15 2.81
C ALA A 102 10.94 -9.37 1.89
N THR A 103 10.62 -9.23 0.60
CA THR A 103 10.57 -10.32 -0.37
C THR A 103 11.33 -9.94 -1.66
N PRO A 104 12.67 -9.83 -1.62
CA PRO A 104 13.46 -9.42 -2.78
C PRO A 104 13.36 -10.43 -3.93
N HIS A 105 13.16 -11.71 -3.59
CA HIS A 105 13.04 -12.82 -4.52
C HIS A 105 11.74 -13.59 -4.21
N SER A 106 10.71 -13.32 -4.99
CA SER A 106 9.38 -13.96 -4.86
C SER A 106 9.23 -15.23 -5.71
N GLY A 107 10.34 -15.83 -6.17
CA GLY A 107 10.34 -16.94 -7.13
C GLY A 107 10.38 -16.49 -8.60
N ASP A 108 10.33 -15.20 -8.87
CA ASP A 108 10.48 -14.59 -10.19
C ASP A 108 11.91 -14.03 -10.34
N GLU A 109 12.76 -14.79 -11.06
CA GLU A 109 14.15 -14.42 -11.28
C GLU A 109 14.30 -13.16 -12.12
N GLU A 110 13.40 -12.93 -13.08
CA GLU A 110 13.43 -11.75 -13.92
C GLU A 110 13.11 -10.49 -13.11
N ALA A 111 12.08 -10.56 -12.26
CA ALA A 111 11.74 -9.46 -11.35
C ALA A 111 12.90 -9.15 -10.39
N PHE A 112 13.58 -10.19 -9.87
CA PHE A 112 14.75 -9.99 -9.02
C PHE A 112 15.93 -9.37 -9.78
N ALA A 113 16.23 -9.82 -11.00
CA ALA A 113 17.24 -9.23 -11.86
C ALA A 113 16.98 -7.73 -12.12
N ARG A 114 15.72 -7.38 -12.40
CA ARG A 114 15.30 -5.99 -12.57
C ARG A 114 15.46 -5.17 -11.30
N LEU A 115 15.14 -5.73 -10.14
CA LEU A 115 15.35 -5.05 -8.86
C LEU A 115 16.84 -4.75 -8.62
N LEU A 116 17.72 -5.73 -8.87
CA LEU A 116 19.18 -5.55 -8.75
C LEU A 116 19.71 -4.54 -9.76
N SER A 117 19.15 -4.46 -10.97
CA SER A 117 19.56 -3.50 -11.99
C SER A 117 19.24 -2.04 -11.63
N LEU A 118 18.36 -1.80 -10.67
CA LEU A 118 18.13 -0.46 -10.11
C LEU A 118 19.27 0.02 -9.22
N ILE A 119 20.05 -0.90 -8.65
CA ILE A 119 21.23 -0.58 -7.85
C ILE A 119 22.42 -0.26 -8.78
N GLU A 120 22.69 -1.18 -9.69
CA GLU A 120 23.71 -1.06 -10.74
C GLU A 120 23.28 -1.92 -11.94
N PRO A 121 23.28 -1.40 -13.19
CA PRO A 121 22.79 -2.14 -14.36
C PRO A 121 23.40 -3.55 -14.51
N ASP A 122 24.68 -3.69 -14.24
CA ASP A 122 25.40 -4.97 -14.35
C ASP A 122 24.90 -6.02 -13.34
N PHE A 123 24.30 -5.62 -12.23
CA PHE A 123 23.75 -6.56 -11.26
C PHE A 123 22.52 -7.29 -11.79
N GLY A 124 21.85 -6.75 -12.79
CA GLY A 124 20.77 -7.43 -13.50
C GLY A 124 21.21 -8.67 -14.28
N LEU A 125 22.51 -8.86 -14.52
CA LEU A 125 23.06 -10.06 -15.19
C LEU A 125 23.05 -11.30 -14.29
N MET A 126 22.90 -11.14 -12.98
CA MET A 126 22.83 -12.21 -11.96
C MET A 126 23.94 -13.26 -12.06
N ASN A 127 25.17 -12.83 -12.37
CA ASN A 127 26.31 -13.71 -12.50
C ASN A 127 26.89 -14.13 -11.13
N PHE A 128 26.13 -14.90 -10.38
CA PHE A 128 26.53 -15.33 -9.02
C PHE A 128 27.70 -16.32 -8.98
N GLU A 129 28.12 -16.89 -10.10
CA GLU A 129 29.31 -17.74 -10.16
C GLU A 129 30.61 -16.92 -10.12
N ASP A 130 30.58 -15.70 -10.62
CA ASP A 130 31.73 -14.79 -10.59
C ASP A 130 31.95 -14.21 -9.18
N ALA A 131 33.14 -14.45 -8.63
CA ALA A 131 33.52 -13.96 -7.32
C ALA A 131 33.56 -12.41 -7.25
N ARG A 132 33.96 -11.75 -8.35
CA ARG A 132 34.00 -10.29 -8.41
C ARG A 132 32.60 -9.69 -8.41
N TYR A 133 31.66 -10.33 -9.10
CA TYR A 133 30.26 -9.94 -9.08
C TYR A 133 29.70 -10.02 -7.65
N ARG A 134 29.89 -11.15 -6.96
CA ARG A 134 29.44 -11.33 -5.57
C ARG A 134 30.04 -10.30 -4.62
N GLU A 135 31.34 -10.03 -4.76
CA GLU A 135 32.03 -9.02 -3.93
C GLU A 135 31.45 -7.61 -4.14
N ARG A 136 31.22 -7.22 -5.40
CA ARG A 136 30.59 -5.93 -5.71
C ARG A 136 29.18 -5.85 -5.13
N LEU A 137 28.35 -6.85 -5.39
CA LEU A 137 26.97 -6.89 -4.92
C LEU A 137 26.89 -6.84 -3.39
N SER A 138 27.77 -7.55 -2.67
CA SER A 138 27.76 -7.58 -1.20
C SER A 138 27.97 -6.21 -0.54
N ARG A 139 28.50 -5.23 -1.26
CA ARG A 139 28.65 -3.85 -0.78
C ARG A 139 27.37 -3.02 -0.88
N HIS A 140 26.41 -3.50 -1.67
CA HIS A 140 25.15 -2.79 -1.98
C HIS A 140 23.91 -3.55 -1.54
N PHE A 141 24.03 -4.86 -1.26
CA PHE A 141 22.90 -5.72 -0.93
C PHE A 141 23.07 -6.36 0.45
N VAL A 142 22.12 -6.12 1.34
CA VAL A 142 22.11 -6.69 2.69
C VAL A 142 20.82 -7.45 2.89
N GLN A 143 20.91 -8.73 3.21
CA GLN A 143 19.76 -9.58 3.55
C GLN A 143 19.98 -10.19 4.94
N ARG A 144 18.91 -10.27 5.72
CA ARG A 144 18.88 -10.95 7.01
C ARG A 144 17.67 -11.87 7.05
N ARG A 145 17.90 -13.17 7.11
CA ARG A 145 16.85 -14.18 7.27
C ARG A 145 16.82 -14.66 8.71
N ARG A 146 15.70 -15.24 9.12
CA ARG A 146 15.60 -15.80 10.49
C ARG A 146 16.70 -16.83 10.79
N ILE A 147 17.06 -17.66 9.81
CA ILE A 147 18.14 -18.64 9.96
C ILE A 147 19.49 -17.98 10.22
N ASP A 148 19.75 -16.82 9.61
CA ASP A 148 21.00 -16.09 9.78
C ASP A 148 21.11 -15.47 11.19
N LEU A 149 19.96 -15.22 11.84
CA LEU A 149 19.88 -14.70 13.20
C LEU A 149 19.96 -15.83 14.26
N VAL A 150 19.50 -17.04 13.94
CA VAL A 150 19.57 -18.21 14.84
C VAL A 150 20.96 -18.83 14.82
N SER A 151 21.65 -18.80 13.67
CA SER A 151 23.00 -19.36 13.50
C SER A 151 24.14 -18.40 13.91
N GLY A 152 23.84 -17.12 14.13
CA GLY A 152 24.81 -16.13 14.59
C GLY A 152 24.97 -16.15 16.12
N GLU A 153 26.09 -15.62 16.63
CA GLU A 153 26.41 -15.43 18.06
C GLU A 153 25.50 -14.39 18.76
N TRP A 154 24.25 -14.30 18.33
CA TRP A 154 23.27 -13.41 18.93
C TRP A 154 22.60 -14.11 20.11
N ASP A 155 22.71 -13.48 21.25
CA ASP A 155 22.24 -13.84 22.57
C ASP A 155 21.23 -15.01 22.61
N GLU A 156 21.65 -16.15 23.16
CA GLU A 156 20.88 -17.41 23.26
C GLU A 156 19.49 -17.25 23.91
N ASN A 157 19.24 -16.13 24.58
CA ASN A 157 18.00 -15.81 25.27
C ASN A 157 16.89 -15.18 24.39
N ARG A 158 17.14 -14.93 23.10
CA ARG A 158 16.14 -14.43 22.17
C ARG A 158 15.77 -15.45 21.09
N ALA A 159 15.39 -16.66 21.53
CA ALA A 159 14.80 -17.63 20.63
C ALA A 159 13.54 -17.04 19.99
N PHE A 160 13.51 -16.99 18.64
CA PHE A 160 12.28 -16.65 17.94
C PHE A 160 11.18 -17.63 18.34
N PRO A 161 9.97 -17.15 18.66
CA PRO A 161 8.88 -18.04 18.98
C PRO A 161 8.63 -19.00 17.81
N LYS A 162 8.37 -20.26 18.14
CA LYS A 162 7.97 -21.24 17.12
C LYS A 162 6.66 -20.75 16.48
N HIS A 163 6.62 -20.81 15.16
CA HIS A 163 5.40 -20.49 14.44
C HIS A 163 4.56 -21.77 14.33
N GLU A 164 3.40 -21.75 14.96
CA GLU A 164 2.38 -22.79 14.85
C GLU A 164 1.13 -22.15 14.23
N THR A 165 0.61 -22.76 13.17
CA THR A 165 -0.63 -22.32 12.55
C THR A 165 -1.74 -23.27 12.95
N THR A 166 -2.76 -22.74 13.62
CA THR A 166 -3.94 -23.49 14.03
C THR A 166 -5.19 -22.74 13.61
N GLU A 167 -6.18 -23.46 13.10
CA GLU A 167 -7.48 -22.90 12.75
C GLU A 167 -8.45 -23.09 13.90
N PHE A 168 -8.99 -21.99 14.41
CA PHE A 168 -10.01 -21.99 15.44
C PHE A 168 -11.36 -21.58 14.87
N PRO A 169 -12.32 -22.50 14.71
CA PRO A 169 -13.65 -22.15 14.26
C PRO A 169 -14.40 -21.38 15.36
N TYR A 170 -14.99 -20.28 15.00
CA TYR A 170 -15.89 -19.52 15.86
C TYR A 170 -17.24 -19.29 15.19
N LYS A 171 -18.29 -19.08 15.99
CA LYS A 171 -19.65 -18.84 15.50
C LYS A 171 -20.03 -17.39 15.76
N LEU A 172 -20.41 -16.69 14.70
CA LEU A 172 -20.99 -15.37 14.82
C LEU A 172 -22.37 -15.45 15.47
N ASN A 173 -22.70 -14.50 16.32
CA ASN A 173 -24.05 -14.33 16.82
C ASN A 173 -24.95 -13.72 15.73
N LYS A 174 -26.26 -13.75 15.95
CA LYS A 174 -27.24 -13.28 14.96
C LYS A 174 -27.01 -11.82 14.52
N ALA A 175 -26.67 -10.94 15.46
CA ALA A 175 -26.48 -9.52 15.13
C ALA A 175 -25.26 -9.30 14.19
N HIS A 176 -24.18 -10.05 14.37
CA HIS A 176 -23.02 -10.01 13.47
C HIS A 176 -23.34 -10.62 12.11
N LEU A 177 -24.11 -11.70 12.06
CA LEU A 177 -24.56 -12.32 10.79
C LEU A 177 -25.46 -11.36 10.02
N ASP A 178 -26.49 -10.79 10.66
CA ASP A 178 -27.43 -9.84 10.05
C ASP A 178 -26.70 -8.57 9.54
N PHE A 179 -25.61 -8.18 10.21
CA PHE A 179 -24.75 -7.08 9.76
C PHE A 179 -23.92 -7.47 8.53
N GLN A 180 -23.28 -8.65 8.54
CA GLN A 180 -22.49 -9.13 7.40
C GLN A 180 -23.36 -9.30 6.16
N GLU A 181 -24.56 -9.87 6.30
CA GLU A 181 -25.53 -10.01 5.21
C GLU A 181 -25.93 -8.65 4.65
N ALA A 182 -26.23 -7.67 5.52
CA ALA A 182 -26.58 -6.32 5.07
C ALA A 182 -25.44 -5.62 4.32
N VAL A 183 -24.18 -5.83 4.72
CA VAL A 183 -23.01 -5.30 3.98
C VAL A 183 -22.83 -6.03 2.66
N LEU A 184 -23.03 -7.34 2.61
CA LEU A 184 -22.99 -8.12 1.38
C LEU A 184 -24.03 -7.61 0.37
N ASP A 185 -25.28 -7.46 0.80
CA ASP A 185 -26.36 -6.95 -0.04
C ASP A 185 -26.06 -5.55 -0.58
N TYR A 186 -25.52 -4.69 0.27
CA TYR A 186 -25.06 -3.36 -0.12
C TYR A 186 -23.97 -3.43 -1.19
N CYS A 187 -22.93 -4.26 -0.98
CA CYS A 187 -21.83 -4.44 -1.91
C CYS A 187 -22.31 -5.00 -3.27
N PHE A 188 -23.15 -6.02 -3.27
CA PHE A 188 -23.74 -6.57 -4.49
C PHE A 188 -24.65 -5.57 -5.20
N GLY A 189 -25.43 -4.80 -4.43
CA GLY A 189 -26.27 -3.72 -4.95
C GLY A 189 -25.46 -2.66 -5.70
N ILE A 190 -24.28 -2.30 -5.20
CA ILE A 190 -23.36 -1.37 -5.87
C ILE A 190 -22.84 -1.98 -7.17
N VAL A 191 -22.24 -3.16 -7.12
CA VAL A 191 -21.63 -3.80 -8.31
C VAL A 191 -22.67 -4.00 -9.42
N SER A 192 -23.94 -4.31 -9.07
CA SER A 192 -25.00 -4.51 -10.04
C SER A 192 -25.52 -3.22 -10.66
N LYS A 193 -25.47 -2.08 -9.96
CA LYS A 193 -25.96 -0.77 -10.42
C LYS A 193 -24.95 -0.01 -11.27
N VAL A 194 -23.67 -0.37 -11.24
CA VAL A 194 -22.63 0.31 -12.01
C VAL A 194 -22.83 0.03 -13.50
N GLY A 195 -23.46 0.98 -14.20
CA GLY A 195 -23.74 0.99 -15.63
C GLY A 195 -22.62 1.59 -16.47
N GLY A 196 -21.37 1.37 -16.10
CA GLY A 196 -20.19 1.91 -16.79
C GLY A 196 -19.41 0.86 -17.57
N GLY A 197 -18.25 1.25 -18.07
CA GLY A 197 -17.32 0.36 -18.72
C GLY A 197 -16.76 -0.73 -17.78
N GLN A 198 -15.96 -1.61 -18.33
CA GLN A 198 -15.33 -2.71 -17.56
C GLN A 198 -14.49 -2.18 -16.38
N ARG A 199 -13.89 -1.01 -16.51
CA ARG A 199 -13.15 -0.30 -15.48
C ARG A 199 -14.01 0.06 -14.27
N ASP A 200 -15.17 0.70 -14.47
CA ASP A 200 -16.04 1.13 -13.38
C ASP A 200 -16.55 -0.06 -12.56
N ARG A 201 -16.85 -1.17 -13.24
CA ARG A 201 -17.23 -2.42 -12.59
C ARG A 201 -16.10 -3.02 -11.76
N ARG A 202 -14.86 -2.98 -12.26
CA ARG A 202 -13.68 -3.44 -11.49
C ARG A 202 -13.46 -2.59 -10.25
N LEU A 203 -13.45 -1.28 -10.38
CA LEU A 203 -13.29 -0.37 -9.24
C LEU A 203 -14.37 -0.59 -8.18
N ALA A 204 -15.64 -0.75 -8.62
CA ALA A 204 -16.75 -1.08 -7.73
C ALA A 204 -16.50 -2.40 -6.99
N PHE A 205 -16.08 -3.44 -7.72
CA PHE A 205 -15.77 -4.75 -7.14
C PHE A 205 -14.66 -4.67 -6.09
N TRP A 206 -13.52 -4.07 -6.42
CA TRP A 206 -12.40 -3.97 -5.49
C TRP A 206 -12.70 -3.09 -4.28
N GLY A 207 -13.39 -1.97 -4.46
CA GLY A 207 -13.82 -1.12 -3.35
C GLY A 207 -14.79 -1.85 -2.41
N THR A 208 -15.67 -2.70 -2.92
CA THR A 208 -16.55 -3.54 -2.10
C THR A 208 -15.78 -4.66 -1.39
N LEU A 209 -14.79 -5.26 -2.05
CA LEU A 209 -13.94 -6.30 -1.45
C LEU A 209 -13.13 -5.76 -0.27
N ALA A 210 -12.57 -4.54 -0.41
CA ALA A 210 -11.86 -3.87 0.69
C ALA A 210 -12.78 -3.65 1.91
N LEU A 211 -14.02 -3.20 1.69
CA LEU A 211 -15.02 -3.08 2.75
C LEU A 211 -15.33 -4.42 3.41
N MET A 212 -15.51 -5.47 2.60
CA MET A 212 -15.76 -6.83 3.10
C MET A 212 -14.63 -7.35 3.98
N ARG A 213 -13.38 -7.05 3.63
CA ARG A 213 -12.21 -7.39 4.48
C ARG A 213 -12.26 -6.69 5.84
N CYS A 214 -12.62 -5.40 5.86
CA CYS A 214 -12.78 -4.65 7.12
C CYS A 214 -13.90 -5.24 7.98
N VAL A 215 -15.03 -5.60 7.37
CA VAL A 215 -16.18 -6.24 8.05
C VAL A 215 -15.80 -7.61 8.62
N GLY A 216 -15.06 -8.41 7.87
CA GLY A 216 -14.56 -9.71 8.32
C GLY A 216 -13.43 -9.61 9.39
N SER A 217 -12.81 -8.45 9.53
CA SER A 217 -11.77 -8.22 10.54
C SER A 217 -12.36 -7.98 11.92
N SER A 218 -13.10 -6.88 12.10
CA SER A 218 -13.78 -6.56 13.36
C SER A 218 -14.89 -5.51 13.16
N PRO A 219 -15.86 -5.40 14.07
CA PRO A 219 -16.86 -4.33 14.03
C PRO A 219 -16.25 -2.92 14.05
N ALA A 220 -15.14 -2.72 14.76
CA ALA A 220 -14.44 -1.44 14.80
C ALA A 220 -13.80 -1.09 13.46
N ALA A 221 -13.16 -2.05 12.78
CA ALA A 221 -12.61 -1.87 11.44
C ALA A 221 -13.71 -1.58 10.42
N ALA A 222 -14.83 -2.30 10.49
CA ALA A 222 -16.00 -2.06 9.66
C ALA A 222 -16.55 -0.65 9.84
N LEU A 223 -16.73 -0.20 11.10
CA LEU A 223 -17.23 1.13 11.42
C LEU A 223 -16.29 2.23 10.87
N SER A 224 -14.99 2.06 11.03
CA SER A 224 -13.98 2.99 10.50
C SER A 224 -14.07 3.07 8.96
N ALA A 225 -14.12 1.94 8.27
CA ALA A 225 -14.22 1.89 6.81
C ALA A 225 -15.52 2.53 6.29
N LEU A 226 -16.66 2.27 6.96
CA LEU A 226 -17.96 2.84 6.60
C LEU A 226 -18.00 4.35 6.83
N ARG A 227 -17.45 4.84 7.95
CA ARG A 227 -17.36 6.28 8.24
C ARG A 227 -16.47 7.02 7.28
N ASN A 228 -15.33 6.44 6.94
CA ASN A 228 -14.43 7.02 5.94
C ASN A 228 -15.13 7.16 4.58
N ARG A 229 -15.97 6.21 4.19
CA ARG A 229 -16.77 6.33 2.97
C ARG A 229 -17.73 7.52 2.99
N ILE A 230 -18.37 7.80 4.12
CA ILE A 230 -19.25 8.95 4.28
C ILE A 230 -18.48 10.27 4.28
N SER A 231 -17.33 10.33 4.99
CA SER A 231 -16.57 11.57 5.15
C SER A 231 -15.84 12.01 3.87
N ASN A 232 -15.39 11.07 3.04
CA ASN A 232 -14.74 11.40 1.77
C ASN A 232 -15.69 11.97 0.71
N GLU A 233 -17.00 11.94 0.93
CA GLU A 233 -17.96 12.65 0.09
C GLU A 233 -17.87 14.16 0.21
N ALA A 234 -17.49 14.69 1.36
CA ALA A 234 -17.34 16.13 1.57
C ALA A 234 -16.12 16.73 0.83
N ASP A 235 -15.08 15.90 0.55
CA ASP A 235 -13.84 16.32 -0.14
C ASP A 235 -13.87 16.05 -1.67
N ARG A 236 -14.98 15.58 -2.22
CA ARG A 236 -15.12 15.11 -3.62
C ARG A 236 -15.23 16.18 -4.70
N LEU A 237 -14.68 17.34 -4.53
CA LEU A 237 -14.73 18.37 -5.58
C LEU A 237 -13.70 18.21 -6.71
N GLU A 238 -12.81 17.23 -6.69
CA GLU A 238 -11.91 16.95 -7.81
C GLU A 238 -11.94 15.46 -8.19
N PRO A 239 -12.15 15.13 -9.50
CA PRO A 239 -12.06 13.75 -9.95
C PRO A 239 -10.63 13.24 -9.71
N GLN A 240 -10.47 12.22 -8.89
CA GLN A 240 -9.21 11.50 -8.80
C GLN A 240 -8.93 10.93 -10.19
N ILE A 241 -7.86 11.42 -10.82
CA ILE A 241 -7.40 10.91 -12.11
C ILE A 241 -6.74 9.55 -11.82
N TYR A 242 -7.53 8.50 -11.84
CA TYR A 242 -7.01 7.14 -11.93
C TYR A 242 -6.49 6.93 -13.34
N ASP A 243 -5.28 6.41 -13.47
CA ASP A 243 -4.76 6.01 -14.76
C ASP A 243 -5.70 4.98 -15.39
N GLU A 244 -5.98 5.15 -16.69
CA GLU A 244 -6.86 4.26 -17.46
C GLU A 244 -6.37 2.80 -17.52
N ASP A 245 -5.14 2.58 -17.08
CA ASP A 245 -4.37 1.35 -17.20
C ASP A 245 -4.02 0.69 -15.84
N GLY A 246 -4.71 1.05 -14.74
CA GLY A 246 -4.50 0.43 -13.42
C GLY A 246 -4.66 -1.08 -13.46
N ASP A 247 -3.64 -1.79 -12.98
CA ASP A 247 -3.57 -3.24 -12.95
C ASP A 247 -4.42 -3.82 -11.82
N ASP A 248 -4.86 -5.07 -11.96
CA ASP A 248 -5.66 -5.77 -10.93
C ASP A 248 -4.93 -5.87 -9.57
N GLU A 249 -3.59 -5.88 -9.56
CA GLU A 249 -2.79 -5.85 -8.32
C GLU A 249 -2.80 -4.47 -7.63
N ASP A 250 -2.86 -3.38 -8.39
CA ASP A 250 -2.98 -2.02 -7.83
C ASP A 250 -4.36 -1.79 -7.18
N ALA A 251 -5.35 -2.56 -7.60
CA ALA A 251 -6.69 -2.52 -7.04
C ALA A 251 -6.80 -3.17 -5.64
N VAL A 252 -5.83 -4.00 -5.25
CA VAL A 252 -5.77 -4.61 -3.90
C VAL A 252 -5.48 -3.55 -2.83
N ASP A 253 -4.74 -2.50 -3.19
CA ASP A 253 -4.37 -1.38 -2.31
C ASP A 253 -5.35 -0.21 -2.37
N LEU A 254 -6.46 -0.34 -3.15
CA LEU A 254 -7.50 0.68 -3.15
C LEU A 254 -8.07 0.84 -1.74
N GLU A 255 -7.91 2.05 -1.21
CA GLU A 255 -8.58 2.41 0.03
C GLU A 255 -10.09 2.16 -0.10
N PRO A 256 -10.77 1.70 0.95
CA PRO A 256 -12.21 1.42 0.93
C PRO A 256 -13.08 2.60 0.48
N ASN A 257 -12.49 3.74 0.23
CA ASN A 257 -13.11 5.06 0.10
C ASN A 257 -13.42 5.50 -1.32
N THR A 258 -13.06 4.71 -2.33
CA THR A 258 -12.80 5.29 -3.63
C THR A 258 -14.01 5.55 -4.51
N ILE A 259 -15.23 5.09 -4.21
CA ILE A 259 -16.34 5.23 -5.15
C ILE A 259 -17.68 5.20 -4.39
N PHE A 260 -18.55 6.17 -4.54
CA PHE A 260 -20.02 6.15 -4.36
C PHE A 260 -20.63 7.27 -3.50
N ASP A 261 -21.79 7.78 -3.99
CA ASP A 261 -22.64 8.82 -3.39
C ASP A 261 -23.19 8.41 -2.02
N THR A 262 -23.60 9.41 -1.21
CA THR A 262 -24.23 9.21 0.11
C THR A 262 -25.54 8.42 -0.07
N ASP A 263 -25.41 7.11 0.08
CA ASP A 263 -26.56 6.21 0.05
C ASP A 263 -27.13 6.11 1.48
N PRO A 264 -28.43 6.35 1.68
CA PRO A 264 -29.10 6.10 2.97
C PRO A 264 -28.82 4.71 3.55
N ALA A 265 -28.58 3.71 2.68
CA ALA A 265 -28.16 2.38 3.08
C ALA A 265 -26.80 2.38 3.81
N LEU A 266 -25.87 3.23 3.39
CA LEU A 266 -24.55 3.35 4.02
C LEU A 266 -24.67 3.90 5.45
N VAL A 267 -25.54 4.90 5.67
CA VAL A 267 -25.80 5.45 6.99
C VAL A 267 -26.37 4.39 7.93
N ALA A 268 -27.33 3.60 7.46
CA ALA A 268 -27.92 2.50 8.23
C ALA A 268 -26.88 1.41 8.58
N LEU A 269 -25.91 1.16 7.71
CA LEU A 269 -24.79 0.24 7.98
C LEU A 269 -23.85 0.79 9.06
N VAL A 270 -23.58 2.10 9.07
CA VAL A 270 -22.78 2.75 10.12
C VAL A 270 -23.46 2.62 11.48
N GLU A 271 -24.76 2.85 11.58
CA GLU A 271 -25.52 2.69 12.83
C GLU A 271 -25.47 1.24 13.35
N LYS A 272 -25.64 0.25 12.46
CA LYS A 272 -25.52 -1.17 12.82
C LYS A 272 -24.09 -1.49 13.30
N ALA A 273 -23.05 -1.06 12.58
CA ALA A 273 -21.66 -1.27 12.98
C ALA A 273 -21.35 -0.63 14.34
N GLN A 274 -21.87 0.59 14.59
CA GLN A 274 -21.66 1.29 15.86
C GLN A 274 -22.30 0.53 17.05
N THR A 275 -23.46 -0.08 16.85
CA THR A 275 -24.09 -0.91 17.87
C THR A 275 -23.26 -2.14 18.19
N LEU A 276 -22.62 -2.75 17.18
CA LEU A 276 -21.77 -3.94 17.35
C LEU A 276 -20.43 -3.65 18.04
N VAL A 277 -19.86 -2.45 17.87
CA VAL A 277 -18.60 -2.06 18.55
C VAL A 277 -18.75 -2.07 20.08
N GLY A 278 -19.94 -1.81 20.61
CA GLY A 278 -20.25 -1.89 22.04
C GLY A 278 -20.66 -3.28 22.54
N ALA A 279 -20.82 -4.25 21.64
CA ALA A 279 -21.27 -5.61 21.96
C ALA A 279 -20.10 -6.58 22.05
N PRO A 280 -20.25 -7.73 22.79
CA PRO A 280 -19.23 -8.78 22.78
C PRO A 280 -18.94 -9.29 21.37
N ASP A 281 -17.68 -9.22 20.97
CA ASP A 281 -17.20 -9.72 19.67
C ASP A 281 -16.88 -11.23 19.77
N PRO A 282 -17.63 -12.10 19.08
CA PRO A 282 -17.40 -13.56 19.13
C PRO A 282 -16.02 -13.98 18.62
N LYS A 283 -15.46 -13.24 17.66
CA LYS A 283 -14.12 -13.51 17.12
C LYS A 283 -13.05 -13.18 18.13
N LEU A 284 -13.17 -12.04 18.83
CA LEU A 284 -12.27 -11.63 19.88
C LEU A 284 -12.36 -12.59 21.07
N ALA A 285 -13.58 -13.00 21.47
CA ALA A 285 -13.77 -13.97 22.52
C ALA A 285 -13.06 -15.30 22.21
N ALA A 286 -13.28 -15.85 21.01
CA ALA A 286 -12.60 -17.06 20.56
C ALA A 286 -11.07 -16.93 20.54
N LEU A 287 -10.54 -15.74 20.22
CA LEU A 287 -9.10 -15.49 20.25
C LEU A 287 -8.52 -15.43 21.67
N ILE A 288 -9.29 -14.95 22.63
CA ILE A 288 -8.87 -14.86 24.05
C ILE A 288 -8.89 -16.25 24.71
N ASP A 289 -9.79 -17.12 24.24
CA ASP A 289 -9.94 -18.49 24.78
C ASP A 289 -8.83 -19.45 24.27
N VAL A 290 -7.96 -19.02 23.36
CA VAL A 290 -6.79 -19.76 22.83
C VAL A 290 -5.55 -19.48 23.67
#